data_a52cd8fc4f76871314fb25a38efde9d0
#
_entry.id   a52cd8fc4f76871314fb25a38efde9d0
#
_cell.length_a   1.000
_cell.length_b   1.000
_cell.length_c   1.000
_cell.angle_alpha   90.00
_cell.angle_beta   90.00
_cell.angle_gamma   90.00
#
_symmetry.space_group_name_H-M   'P 1'
#
loop_
_entity.id
_entity.type
_entity.pdbx_description
1 polymer ?
#
loop_
_entity_poly.entity_id
_entity_poly.type
_entity_poly.pdbx_seq_one_letter_code
_entity_poly.pdbx_strand_id
1 'polypeptide(L)'
;MKTSSLPSLLLLLLLSLSSNFLKVALSEDGGGLFCSAPSVFKSETASSSSSKPRYWKVTYPTLSPSHLQDLPGFTRSVYKRDHALITPESHVFSPLPEWTNTLGAYLITPAMGSHFVMYLAKMQENSKSGLPPNDVERFLFVVQGSATLINASGADHQLTVDSYAYLAPNFKHSLECDASATLAVFERRYSPLENHVTEQIVGSTDQQPLLETPGEVFELRKLLPPSLPYDFNIHIMDFQPGEFLNVKEVHYNQHGLLLLEGQGIYRLADSWYPVQSGDAIWMAPFVPQWYAALGKTRTRYLLYKDVNRNPL
;
A
#
# COMPACT_ATOMS: atom_id res chain seq x y z
N MET A 1 39.57 -51.54 40.70
CA MET A 1 38.43 -50.64 40.45
C MET A 1 38.89 -49.57 39.50
N LYS A 2 38.37 -49.59 38.24
CA LYS A 2 38.72 -48.66 37.16
C LYS A 2 37.66 -47.56 37.15
N THR A 3 38.03 -46.32 37.41
CA THR A 3 37.18 -45.15 37.25
C THR A 3 37.28 -44.66 35.81
N SER A 4 36.18 -44.68 35.09
CA SER A 4 36.07 -44.27 33.70
C SER A 4 36.11 -42.77 33.57
N SER A 5 36.99 -42.27 32.71
CA SER A 5 37.11 -40.87 32.30
C SER A 5 36.07 -40.53 31.18
N LEU A 6 34.96 -39.95 31.56
CA LEU A 6 33.98 -39.46 30.58
C LEU A 6 33.50 -38.04 30.89
N PRO A 7 34.39 -37.02 30.96
CA PRO A 7 33.90 -35.64 30.82
C PRO A 7 34.54 -34.83 29.69
N SER A 8 35.66 -35.27 29.09
CA SER A 8 36.37 -34.41 28.14
C SER A 8 35.73 -34.30 26.73
N LEU A 9 35.04 -35.35 26.31
CA LEU A 9 34.41 -35.36 24.96
C LEU A 9 33.13 -34.51 24.94
N LEU A 10 32.38 -34.50 26.04
CA LEU A 10 31.14 -33.71 26.12
C LEU A 10 31.44 -32.20 26.22
N LEU A 11 32.54 -31.83 26.88
CA LEU A 11 32.97 -30.43 26.98
C LEU A 11 33.48 -29.88 25.65
N LEU A 12 34.15 -30.71 24.84
CA LEU A 12 34.60 -30.35 23.48
C LEU A 12 33.43 -30.20 22.50
N LEU A 13 32.38 -31.03 22.63
CA LEU A 13 31.16 -30.90 21.81
C LEU A 13 30.35 -29.64 22.19
N LEU A 14 30.26 -29.30 23.45
CA LEU A 14 29.59 -28.08 23.90
C LEU A 14 30.35 -26.80 23.50
N LEU A 15 31.68 -26.83 23.51
CA LEU A 15 32.52 -25.72 23.03
C LEU A 15 32.48 -25.58 21.51
N SER A 16 32.35 -26.65 20.73
CA SER A 16 32.20 -26.59 19.29
C SER A 16 30.81 -26.10 18.84
N LEU A 17 29.76 -26.41 19.60
CA LEU A 17 28.41 -25.89 19.37
C LEU A 17 28.32 -24.39 19.73
N SER A 18 28.98 -23.95 20.81
CA SER A 18 29.00 -22.53 21.16
C SER A 18 29.78 -21.67 20.19
N SER A 19 30.86 -22.18 19.56
CA SER A 19 31.65 -21.46 18.60
C SER A 19 30.91 -21.31 17.23
N ASN A 20 30.04 -22.25 16.87
CA ASN A 20 29.20 -22.13 15.69
C ASN A 20 27.99 -21.21 15.90
N PHE A 21 27.43 -21.14 17.11
CA PHE A 21 26.41 -20.15 17.45
C PHE A 21 26.97 -18.72 17.48
N LEU A 22 28.19 -18.54 17.95
CA LEU A 22 28.84 -17.22 17.97
C LEU A 22 29.22 -16.74 16.56
N LYS A 23 29.50 -17.64 15.62
CA LYS A 23 29.80 -17.27 14.21
C LYS A 23 28.56 -16.88 13.43
N VAL A 24 27.37 -17.33 13.80
CA VAL A 24 26.11 -16.89 13.19
C VAL A 24 25.66 -15.53 13.75
N ALA A 25 26.11 -15.18 14.96
CA ALA A 25 25.79 -13.89 15.60
C ALA A 25 26.77 -12.76 15.23
N LEU A 26 27.85 -13.06 14.49
CA LEU A 26 28.85 -12.09 14.04
C LEU A 26 28.95 -12.05 12.50
N SER A 27 27.82 -12.17 11.79
CA SER A 27 27.78 -11.65 10.44
C SER A 27 27.72 -10.11 10.60
N GLU A 28 28.83 -9.48 10.31
CA GLU A 28 28.99 -8.04 10.16
C GLU A 28 28.13 -7.54 8.99
N ASP A 29 26.81 -7.57 9.15
CA ASP A 29 25.97 -6.57 8.50
C ASP A 29 25.82 -5.46 9.54
N GLY A 30 26.62 -4.41 9.36
CA GLY A 30 26.59 -3.20 10.15
C GLY A 30 25.23 -2.54 10.14
N GLY A 31 24.30 -3.14 10.84
CA GLY A 31 23.00 -2.59 11.17
C GLY A 31 23.23 -1.39 12.06
N GLY A 32 23.19 -0.22 11.46
CA GLY A 32 23.32 1.04 12.17
C GLY A 32 22.30 1.11 13.29
N LEU A 33 22.79 1.23 14.49
CA LEU A 33 22.05 1.55 15.68
C LEU A 33 21.20 2.80 15.45
N PHE A 34 19.94 2.73 15.85
CA PHE A 34 19.01 3.83 16.08
C PHE A 34 19.00 4.96 15.04
N CYS A 35 17.90 5.07 14.31
CA CYS A 35 17.54 6.19 13.41
C CYS A 35 18.28 6.30 12.08
N SER A 36 19.03 5.33 11.63
CA SER A 36 19.53 5.32 10.26
C SER A 36 18.78 4.29 9.41
N ALA A 37 18.28 4.74 8.25
CA ALA A 37 17.79 3.81 7.23
C ALA A 37 18.88 2.78 6.89
N PRO A 38 18.54 1.53 6.56
CA PRO A 38 19.51 0.53 6.16
C PRO A 38 20.45 1.08 5.08
N SER A 39 21.74 0.81 5.20
CA SER A 39 22.78 1.32 4.30
C SER A 39 22.59 1.00 2.82
N VAL A 40 21.79 -0.02 2.51
CA VAL A 40 21.35 -0.37 1.16
C VAL A 40 20.68 0.79 0.41
N PHE A 41 20.09 1.74 1.14
CA PHE A 41 19.42 2.91 0.54
C PHE A 41 20.30 4.17 0.49
N LYS A 42 21.53 4.13 1.00
CA LYS A 42 22.45 5.26 0.93
C LYS A 42 23.21 5.36 -0.40
N SER A 43 23.24 4.32 -1.21
CA SER A 43 23.97 4.29 -2.48
C SER A 43 23.18 4.82 -3.67
N GLU A 44 21.92 5.13 -3.51
CA GLU A 44 21.16 5.83 -4.53
C GLU A 44 21.22 7.34 -4.30
N THR A 45 22.45 7.88 -4.34
CA THR A 45 22.65 9.31 -4.55
C THR A 45 21.94 9.70 -5.83
N ALA A 46 21.05 10.66 -5.68
CA ALA A 46 20.27 11.22 -6.75
C ALA A 46 21.11 11.51 -8.00
N SER A 47 21.12 10.61 -8.94
CA SER A 47 21.32 10.95 -10.32
C SER A 47 20.04 11.66 -10.75
N SER A 48 20.14 12.86 -11.23
CA SER A 48 19.07 13.73 -11.71
C SER A 48 18.44 13.23 -13.03
N SER A 49 18.14 11.96 -13.11
CA SER A 49 17.25 11.38 -14.10
C SER A 49 15.89 11.22 -13.43
N SER A 50 14.82 11.59 -14.10
CA SER A 50 13.42 11.49 -13.70
C SER A 50 13.03 10.05 -13.31
N SER A 51 13.64 9.52 -12.25
CA SER A 51 13.29 8.19 -11.73
C SER A 51 11.95 8.30 -11.01
N LYS A 52 11.00 7.49 -11.43
CA LYS A 52 9.70 7.34 -10.76
C LYS A 52 9.90 7.06 -9.27
N PRO A 53 9.00 7.54 -8.39
CA PRO A 53 9.11 7.33 -6.95
C PRO A 53 9.16 5.83 -6.61
N ARG A 54 9.93 5.49 -5.58
CA ARG A 54 10.02 4.12 -5.07
C ARG A 54 9.25 4.00 -3.77
N TYR A 55 8.16 3.27 -3.80
CA TYR A 55 7.29 3.07 -2.64
C TYR A 55 7.71 1.86 -1.79
N TRP A 56 9.00 1.73 -1.51
CA TRP A 56 9.54 0.55 -0.82
C TRP A 56 8.94 0.33 0.58
N LYS A 57 8.57 1.39 1.28
CA LYS A 57 7.96 1.29 2.62
C LYS A 57 6.54 0.72 2.60
N VAL A 58 5.84 0.79 1.47
CA VAL A 58 4.52 0.16 1.31
C VAL A 58 4.64 -1.35 1.26
N THR A 59 5.76 -1.88 0.77
CA THR A 59 5.99 -3.29 0.53
C THR A 59 6.81 -3.98 1.61
N TYR A 60 7.47 -3.20 2.47
CA TYR A 60 8.30 -3.70 3.57
C TYR A 60 7.72 -3.27 4.92
N PRO A 61 7.91 -4.08 5.97
CA PRO A 61 7.51 -3.70 7.32
C PRO A 61 8.09 -2.34 7.70
N THR A 62 7.29 -1.51 8.31
CA THR A 62 7.74 -0.22 8.80
C THR A 62 8.77 -0.37 9.91
N LEU A 63 9.70 0.57 9.94
CA LEU A 63 10.69 0.65 11.00
C LEU A 63 10.02 1.20 12.28
N SER A 64 9.42 0.32 13.06
CA SER A 64 9.12 0.61 14.47
C SER A 64 10.41 0.51 15.29
N PRO A 65 10.52 1.18 16.44
CA PRO A 65 11.63 0.94 17.35
C PRO A 65 11.79 -0.54 17.65
N SER A 66 13.00 -1.08 17.55
CA SER A 66 13.27 -2.52 17.62
C SER A 66 12.70 -3.19 18.87
N HIS A 67 12.74 -2.50 20.02
CA HIS A 67 12.17 -3.01 21.27
C HIS A 67 10.64 -3.18 21.25
N LEU A 68 9.93 -2.49 20.36
CA LEU A 68 8.49 -2.67 20.17
C LEU A 68 8.20 -3.80 19.17
N GLN A 69 9.07 -3.99 18.19
CA GLN A 69 8.92 -5.09 17.22
C GLN A 69 9.08 -6.47 17.86
N ASP A 70 9.85 -6.54 18.95
CA ASP A 70 10.08 -7.79 19.71
C ASP A 70 8.92 -8.16 20.64
N LEU A 71 7.92 -7.27 20.78
CA LEU A 71 6.73 -7.57 21.59
C LEU A 71 5.75 -8.43 20.79
N PRO A 72 5.39 -9.62 21.28
CA PRO A 72 4.37 -10.44 20.62
C PRO A 72 3.05 -9.69 20.46
N GLY A 73 2.49 -9.70 19.23
CA GLY A 73 1.22 -9.06 18.93
C GLY A 73 1.27 -7.52 18.87
N PHE A 74 2.46 -6.91 18.86
CA PHE A 74 2.57 -5.47 18.68
C PHE A 74 2.00 -5.05 17.32
N THR A 75 1.12 -4.05 17.33
CA THR A 75 0.62 -3.39 16.13
C THR A 75 0.12 -1.99 16.47
N ARG A 76 0.28 -1.06 15.50
CA ARG A 76 -0.36 0.27 15.53
C ARG A 76 -1.76 0.23 14.92
N SER A 77 -2.17 -0.91 14.36
CA SER A 77 -3.49 -1.04 13.74
C SER A 77 -4.60 -0.83 14.76
N VAL A 78 -5.62 -0.11 14.31
CA VAL A 78 -6.83 0.21 15.09
C VAL A 78 -8.04 -0.01 14.22
N TYR A 79 -9.05 -0.67 14.76
CA TYR A 79 -10.34 -0.85 14.10
C TYR A 79 -11.45 -0.28 14.97
N LYS A 80 -12.21 0.66 14.41
CA LYS A 80 -13.38 1.29 15.02
C LYS A 80 -14.58 1.22 14.08
N ARG A 81 -15.74 1.61 14.58
CA ARG A 81 -16.99 1.53 13.82
C ARG A 81 -16.99 2.43 12.58
N ASP A 82 -16.35 3.57 12.65
CA ASP A 82 -16.38 4.65 11.65
C ASP A 82 -15.05 4.88 10.94
N HIS A 83 -13.98 4.22 11.38
CA HIS A 83 -12.69 4.27 10.73
C HIS A 83 -11.79 3.10 11.14
N ALA A 84 -10.75 2.86 10.36
CA ALA A 84 -9.70 1.92 10.70
C ALA A 84 -8.33 2.43 10.22
N LEU A 85 -7.30 2.16 11.00
CA LEU A 85 -5.90 2.27 10.62
C LEU A 85 -5.36 0.84 10.55
N ILE A 86 -4.92 0.40 9.38
CA ILE A 86 -4.33 -0.92 9.14
C ILE A 86 -2.87 -0.72 8.74
N THR A 87 -1.97 -1.18 9.57
CA THR A 87 -0.53 -0.96 9.43
C THR A 87 0.21 -2.21 8.99
N PRO A 88 1.40 -2.10 8.39
CA PRO A 88 2.15 -3.24 7.88
C PRO A 88 2.39 -4.36 8.90
N GLU A 89 2.48 -4.02 10.18
CA GLU A 89 2.64 -5.00 11.27
C GLU A 89 1.45 -5.98 11.39
N SER A 90 0.31 -5.62 10.81
CA SER A 90 -0.92 -6.44 10.79
C SER A 90 -1.22 -7.07 9.44
N HIS A 91 -0.37 -6.85 8.42
CA HIS A 91 -0.62 -7.43 7.10
C HIS A 91 -0.38 -8.94 7.11
N VAL A 92 -1.41 -9.71 6.79
CA VAL A 92 -1.33 -11.15 6.60
C VAL A 92 -1.46 -11.44 5.11
N PHE A 93 -0.34 -11.80 4.49
CA PHE A 93 -0.32 -12.18 3.08
C PHE A 93 -0.69 -13.64 2.92
N SER A 94 -1.71 -13.92 2.10
CA SER A 94 -2.18 -15.25 1.75
C SER A 94 -2.43 -15.35 0.24
N PRO A 95 -2.47 -16.56 -0.36
CA PRO A 95 -2.80 -16.71 -1.76
C PRO A 95 -4.12 -16.01 -2.12
N LEU A 96 -4.09 -15.17 -3.15
CA LEU A 96 -5.31 -14.52 -3.65
C LEU A 96 -6.17 -15.54 -4.42
N PRO A 97 -7.47 -15.58 -4.17
CA PRO A 97 -8.39 -16.43 -4.93
C PRO A 97 -8.30 -16.14 -6.43
N GLU A 98 -8.26 -17.18 -7.25
CA GLU A 98 -8.21 -17.12 -8.72
C GLU A 98 -6.98 -16.43 -9.33
N TRP A 99 -6.04 -15.92 -8.53
CA TRP A 99 -4.75 -15.44 -8.98
C TRP A 99 -3.69 -16.53 -8.83
N THR A 100 -2.80 -16.67 -9.82
CA THR A 100 -1.66 -17.61 -9.72
C THR A 100 -0.42 -16.88 -9.22
N ASN A 101 0.39 -17.56 -8.40
CA ASN A 101 1.66 -17.05 -7.85
C ASN A 101 1.57 -15.64 -7.26
N THR A 102 0.44 -15.31 -6.62
CA THR A 102 0.18 -13.99 -6.06
C THR A 102 -0.32 -14.09 -4.62
N LEU A 103 0.29 -13.33 -3.74
CA LEU A 103 -0.14 -13.19 -2.35
C LEU A 103 -0.85 -11.86 -2.15
N GLY A 104 -1.97 -11.87 -1.44
CA GLY A 104 -2.73 -10.68 -1.12
C GLY A 104 -2.84 -10.41 0.37
N ALA A 105 -2.82 -9.13 0.75
CA ALA A 105 -3.22 -8.67 2.07
C ALA A 105 -4.42 -7.74 1.94
N TYR A 106 -5.57 -8.18 2.44
CA TYR A 106 -6.77 -7.35 2.46
C TYR A 106 -6.64 -6.28 3.55
N LEU A 107 -6.84 -5.03 3.17
CA LEU A 107 -6.69 -3.85 4.03
C LEU A 107 -8.06 -3.28 4.41
N ILE A 108 -8.98 -3.20 3.45
CA ILE A 108 -10.33 -2.66 3.63
C ILE A 108 -11.30 -3.63 2.94
N THR A 109 -12.38 -3.96 3.64
CA THR A 109 -13.42 -4.87 3.12
C THR A 109 -14.82 -4.44 3.56
N PRO A 110 -15.88 -4.88 2.89
CA PRO A 110 -17.27 -4.62 3.29
C PRO A 110 -17.60 -5.08 4.72
N ALA A 111 -16.89 -6.06 5.27
CA ALA A 111 -17.05 -6.46 6.68
C ALA A 111 -16.75 -5.33 7.67
N MET A 112 -15.98 -4.31 7.26
CA MET A 112 -15.71 -3.11 8.05
C MET A 112 -16.79 -2.04 7.91
N GLY A 113 -17.70 -2.19 6.94
CA GLY A 113 -18.72 -1.20 6.59
C GLY A 113 -18.36 -0.39 5.32
N SER A 114 -17.27 -0.74 4.62
CA SER A 114 -16.91 -0.08 3.36
C SER A 114 -17.79 -0.55 2.20
N HIS A 115 -17.93 0.28 1.15
CA HIS A 115 -18.63 -0.10 -0.08
C HIS A 115 -17.66 -0.65 -1.15
N PHE A 116 -16.39 -0.82 -0.82
CA PHE A 116 -15.34 -1.30 -1.71
C PHE A 116 -14.39 -2.24 -0.94
N VAL A 117 -13.59 -2.95 -1.70
CA VAL A 117 -12.46 -3.73 -1.19
C VAL A 117 -11.15 -3.04 -1.59
N MET A 118 -10.20 -3.00 -0.69
CA MET A 118 -8.83 -2.56 -0.97
C MET A 118 -7.85 -3.61 -0.46
N TYR A 119 -6.89 -4.00 -1.29
CA TYR A 119 -5.86 -4.94 -0.91
C TYR A 119 -4.53 -4.66 -1.62
N LEU A 120 -3.44 -5.15 -1.05
CA LEU A 120 -2.15 -5.25 -1.72
C LEU A 120 -2.04 -6.62 -2.39
N ALA A 121 -1.66 -6.65 -3.66
CA ALA A 121 -1.35 -7.86 -4.39
C ALA A 121 0.15 -7.91 -4.68
N LYS A 122 0.86 -8.90 -4.11
CA LYS A 122 2.27 -9.18 -4.40
C LYS A 122 2.34 -10.29 -5.45
N MET A 123 2.56 -9.91 -6.68
CA MET A 123 2.78 -10.79 -7.81
C MET A 123 4.22 -11.26 -7.85
N GLN A 124 4.43 -12.54 -8.00
CA GLN A 124 5.75 -13.16 -8.20
C GLN A 124 6.00 -13.46 -9.68
N GLU A 125 7.14 -14.01 -10.01
CA GLU A 125 7.45 -14.49 -11.36
C GLU A 125 6.39 -15.47 -11.87
N ASN A 126 6.01 -15.36 -13.13
CA ASN A 126 4.97 -16.17 -13.79
C ASN A 126 3.59 -16.09 -13.10
N SER A 127 3.29 -14.95 -12.47
CA SER A 127 1.97 -14.73 -11.89
C SER A 127 0.98 -14.23 -12.94
N LYS A 128 -0.30 -14.54 -12.67
CA LYS A 128 -1.42 -14.11 -13.50
C LYS A 128 -2.62 -13.75 -12.63
N SER A 129 -3.27 -12.63 -12.94
CA SER A 129 -4.48 -12.23 -12.21
C SER A 129 -5.71 -13.02 -12.63
N GLY A 130 -6.60 -13.29 -11.67
CA GLY A 130 -8.00 -13.63 -11.94
C GLY A 130 -8.83 -12.41 -12.34
N LEU A 131 -10.02 -12.67 -12.88
CA LEU A 131 -11.02 -11.65 -13.11
C LEU A 131 -11.74 -11.31 -11.80
N PRO A 132 -12.18 -10.06 -11.60
CA PRO A 132 -13.10 -9.74 -10.52
C PRO A 132 -14.44 -10.45 -10.73
N PRO A 133 -15.29 -10.59 -9.70
CA PRO A 133 -16.65 -11.05 -9.85
C PRO A 133 -17.43 -10.21 -10.87
N ASN A 134 -18.50 -10.77 -11.43
CA ASN A 134 -19.37 -10.01 -12.32
C ASN A 134 -19.86 -8.72 -11.66
N ASP A 135 -20.02 -7.68 -12.46
CA ASP A 135 -20.46 -6.34 -12.05
C ASP A 135 -19.55 -5.63 -11.05
N VAL A 136 -18.32 -6.09 -10.93
CA VAL A 136 -17.27 -5.44 -10.13
C VAL A 136 -16.29 -4.72 -11.07
N GLU A 137 -16.10 -3.45 -10.83
CA GLU A 137 -15.04 -2.64 -11.42
C GLU A 137 -13.77 -2.73 -10.59
N ARG A 138 -12.61 -2.63 -11.24
CA ARG A 138 -11.31 -2.77 -10.60
C ARG A 138 -10.41 -1.60 -10.97
N PHE A 139 -9.75 -1.05 -9.98
CA PHE A 139 -8.66 -0.09 -10.18
C PHE A 139 -7.35 -0.70 -9.66
N LEU A 140 -6.29 -0.54 -10.42
CA LEU A 140 -4.95 -1.04 -10.14
C LEU A 140 -3.96 0.11 -10.12
N PHE A 141 -3.08 0.14 -9.13
CA PHE A 141 -1.96 1.08 -9.05
C PHE A 141 -0.67 0.32 -8.76
N VAL A 142 0.37 0.53 -9.57
CA VAL A 142 1.65 -0.15 -9.39
C VAL A 142 2.48 0.59 -8.35
N VAL A 143 2.68 -0.07 -7.23
CA VAL A 143 3.49 0.44 -6.11
C VAL A 143 4.96 0.10 -6.29
N GLN A 144 5.25 -1.11 -6.78
CA GLN A 144 6.60 -1.59 -6.99
C GLN A 144 6.65 -2.57 -8.16
N GLY A 145 7.79 -2.61 -8.85
CA GLY A 145 8.03 -3.54 -9.97
C GLY A 145 7.24 -3.16 -11.22
N SER A 146 6.88 -4.16 -12.00
CA SER A 146 6.12 -3.97 -13.24
C SER A 146 5.25 -5.19 -13.56
N ALA A 147 4.13 -4.95 -14.23
CA ALA A 147 3.24 -5.99 -14.73
C ALA A 147 2.71 -5.60 -16.11
N THR A 148 2.32 -6.57 -16.90
CA THR A 148 1.70 -6.38 -18.21
C THR A 148 0.20 -6.60 -18.09
N LEU A 149 -0.58 -5.60 -18.46
CA LEU A 149 -2.02 -5.69 -18.58
C LEU A 149 -2.37 -6.10 -20.01
N ILE A 150 -3.01 -7.24 -20.17
CA ILE A 150 -3.47 -7.78 -21.45
C ILE A 150 -4.99 -7.67 -21.47
N ASN A 151 -5.55 -7.02 -22.48
CA ASN A 151 -6.99 -6.91 -22.65
C ASN A 151 -7.53 -7.97 -23.63
N ALA A 152 -8.86 -8.07 -23.77
CA ALA A 152 -9.52 -9.06 -24.60
C ALA A 152 -9.21 -8.90 -26.11
N SER A 153 -8.75 -7.71 -26.57
CA SER A 153 -8.31 -7.50 -27.94
C SER A 153 -6.88 -7.92 -28.20
N GLY A 154 -6.18 -8.39 -27.17
CA GLY A 154 -4.75 -8.74 -27.24
C GLY A 154 -3.81 -7.54 -27.20
N ALA A 155 -4.31 -6.35 -26.86
CA ALA A 155 -3.46 -5.19 -26.65
C ALA A 155 -2.78 -5.29 -25.29
N ASP A 156 -1.48 -5.06 -25.27
CA ASP A 156 -0.63 -5.13 -24.11
C ASP A 156 -0.25 -3.74 -23.61
N HIS A 157 -0.35 -3.54 -22.29
CA HIS A 157 0.07 -2.30 -21.66
C HIS A 157 1.06 -2.62 -20.55
N GLN A 158 2.30 -2.17 -20.70
CA GLN A 158 3.31 -2.28 -19.65
C GLN A 158 3.03 -1.26 -18.55
N LEU A 159 2.71 -1.75 -17.36
CA LEU A 159 2.49 -0.95 -16.16
C LEU A 159 3.76 -0.97 -15.30
N THR A 160 4.30 0.18 -15.02
CA THR A 160 5.45 0.39 -14.14
C THR A 160 5.05 1.18 -12.91
N VAL A 161 5.94 1.39 -11.95
CA VAL A 161 5.65 2.22 -10.76
C VAL A 161 4.98 3.53 -11.16
N ASP A 162 3.96 3.95 -10.42
CA ASP A 162 3.08 5.10 -10.71
C ASP A 162 2.12 4.92 -11.91
N SER A 163 2.18 3.82 -12.63
CA SER A 163 1.14 3.49 -13.61
C SER A 163 -0.10 2.94 -12.91
N TYR A 164 -1.23 3.16 -13.54
CA TYR A 164 -2.53 2.67 -13.07
C TYR A 164 -3.39 2.19 -14.22
N ALA A 165 -4.38 1.36 -13.90
CA ALA A 165 -5.45 1.00 -14.81
C ALA A 165 -6.79 0.97 -14.09
N TYR A 166 -7.81 1.51 -14.75
CA TYR A 166 -9.22 1.28 -14.41
C TYR A 166 -9.80 0.27 -15.38
N LEU A 167 -10.44 -0.74 -14.86
CA LEU A 167 -11.02 -1.85 -15.59
C LEU A 167 -12.52 -1.88 -15.29
N ALA A 168 -13.30 -1.54 -16.31
CA ALA A 168 -14.74 -1.47 -16.23
C ALA A 168 -15.37 -2.81 -15.79
N PRO A 169 -16.60 -2.81 -15.26
CA PRO A 169 -17.31 -4.04 -14.92
C PRO A 169 -17.38 -4.99 -16.12
N ASN A 170 -17.17 -6.28 -15.86
CA ASN A 170 -17.19 -7.36 -16.87
C ASN A 170 -16.12 -7.23 -17.97
N PHE A 171 -15.17 -6.29 -17.85
CA PHE A 171 -14.10 -6.14 -18.82
C PHE A 171 -13.11 -7.31 -18.72
N LYS A 172 -12.92 -8.02 -19.82
CA LYS A 172 -12.02 -9.18 -19.91
C LYS A 172 -10.56 -8.73 -19.98
N HIS A 173 -9.76 -9.11 -19.01
CA HIS A 173 -8.34 -8.76 -18.92
C HIS A 173 -7.56 -9.83 -18.15
N SER A 174 -6.24 -9.79 -18.27
CA SER A 174 -5.33 -10.43 -17.32
C SER A 174 -4.15 -9.50 -17.04
N LEU A 175 -3.59 -9.60 -15.84
CA LEU A 175 -2.29 -9.05 -15.48
C LEU A 175 -1.31 -10.19 -15.42
N GLU A 176 -0.16 -10.01 -16.04
CA GLU A 176 0.93 -10.98 -16.03
C GLU A 176 2.19 -10.31 -15.51
N CYS A 177 3.03 -11.06 -14.80
CA CYS A 177 4.25 -10.54 -14.22
C CYS A 177 5.38 -11.54 -14.42
N ASP A 178 6.46 -11.09 -15.08
CA ASP A 178 7.61 -11.94 -15.41
C ASP A 178 8.67 -11.95 -14.30
N ALA A 179 8.64 -11.00 -13.40
CA ALA A 179 9.58 -10.91 -12.28
C ALA A 179 8.86 -10.73 -10.94
N SER A 180 8.53 -9.50 -10.60
CA SER A 180 7.74 -9.18 -9.41
C SER A 180 7.05 -7.83 -9.54
N ALA A 181 5.85 -7.73 -8.96
CA ALA A 181 5.13 -6.48 -8.83
C ALA A 181 4.37 -6.44 -7.50
N THR A 182 4.19 -5.25 -6.95
CA THR A 182 3.22 -5.00 -5.88
C THR A 182 2.23 -3.97 -6.36
N LEU A 183 0.95 -4.32 -6.27
CA LEU A 183 -0.16 -3.49 -6.69
C LEU A 183 -1.01 -3.11 -5.48
N ALA A 184 -1.49 -1.87 -5.43
CA ALA A 184 -2.66 -1.51 -4.66
C ALA A 184 -3.88 -1.70 -5.55
N VAL A 185 -4.84 -2.49 -5.10
CA VAL A 185 -6.03 -2.87 -5.86
C VAL A 185 -7.27 -2.39 -5.12
N PHE A 186 -8.15 -1.75 -5.85
CA PHE A 186 -9.48 -1.36 -5.38
C PHE A 186 -10.53 -2.05 -6.24
N GLU A 187 -11.53 -2.62 -5.60
CA GLU A 187 -12.66 -3.27 -6.26
C GLU A 187 -13.96 -2.79 -5.65
N ARG A 188 -14.91 -2.49 -6.50
CA ARG A 188 -16.23 -2.03 -6.11
C ARG A 188 -17.29 -2.66 -7.00
N ARG A 189 -18.45 -2.98 -6.41
CA ARG A 189 -19.62 -3.38 -7.18
C ARG A 189 -20.19 -2.14 -7.89
N TYR A 190 -20.26 -2.21 -9.20
CA TYR A 190 -20.76 -1.14 -10.05
C TYR A 190 -22.29 -1.20 -10.14
N SER A 191 -22.94 -0.04 -10.02
CA SER A 191 -24.34 0.11 -10.30
C SER A 191 -24.49 0.70 -11.71
N PRO A 192 -25.03 -0.05 -12.71
CA PRO A 192 -25.15 0.42 -14.07
C PRO A 192 -26.00 1.70 -14.15
N LEU A 193 -25.61 2.63 -15.02
CA LEU A 193 -26.40 3.79 -15.41
C LEU A 193 -26.93 3.59 -16.82
N GLU A 194 -28.20 3.90 -17.01
CA GLU A 194 -28.85 3.81 -18.29
C GLU A 194 -28.13 4.75 -19.31
N ASN A 195 -27.85 4.24 -20.49
CA ASN A 195 -27.15 4.94 -21.57
C ASN A 195 -25.72 5.44 -21.24
N HIS A 196 -25.07 4.87 -20.21
CA HIS A 196 -23.70 5.20 -19.87
C HIS A 196 -22.85 3.92 -19.81
N VAL A 197 -21.65 3.99 -20.36
CA VAL A 197 -20.66 2.92 -20.35
C VAL A 197 -19.36 3.46 -19.81
N THR A 198 -18.74 2.73 -18.90
CA THR A 198 -17.37 3.00 -18.46
C THR A 198 -16.39 2.27 -19.38
N GLU A 199 -15.28 2.94 -19.70
CA GLU A 199 -14.24 2.40 -20.56
C GLU A 199 -12.98 2.08 -19.75
N GLN A 200 -12.14 1.18 -20.27
CA GLN A 200 -10.80 0.95 -19.74
C GLN A 200 -9.99 2.25 -19.80
N ILE A 201 -9.30 2.56 -18.71
CA ILE A 201 -8.34 3.66 -18.65
C ILE A 201 -7.00 3.08 -18.23
N VAL A 202 -5.95 3.42 -18.97
CA VAL A 202 -4.56 3.13 -18.59
C VAL A 202 -3.79 4.44 -18.59
N GLY A 203 -3.05 4.70 -17.55
CA GLY A 203 -2.32 5.94 -17.41
C GLY A 203 -1.16 5.87 -16.41
N SER A 204 -0.55 7.00 -16.18
CA SER A 204 0.50 7.18 -15.17
C SER A 204 0.26 8.51 -14.44
N THR A 205 0.60 8.56 -13.18
CA THR A 205 0.37 9.73 -12.32
C THR A 205 1.02 11.00 -12.88
N ASP A 206 2.20 10.91 -13.46
CA ASP A 206 2.95 12.01 -14.05
C ASP A 206 2.28 12.59 -15.30
N GLN A 207 1.43 11.84 -15.95
CA GLN A 207 0.63 12.31 -17.12
C GLN A 207 -0.65 13.04 -16.71
N GLN A 208 -1.02 12.98 -15.44
CA GLN A 208 -2.22 13.66 -14.94
C GLN A 208 -1.89 15.10 -14.54
N PRO A 209 -2.74 16.07 -14.90
CA PRO A 209 -2.53 17.45 -14.56
C PRO A 209 -2.64 17.66 -13.04
N LEU A 210 -1.83 18.61 -12.54
CA LEU A 210 -2.08 19.19 -11.22
C LEU A 210 -3.36 20.00 -11.26
N LEU A 211 -4.22 19.78 -10.30
CA LEU A 211 -5.47 20.50 -10.17
C LEU A 211 -5.31 21.68 -9.22
N GLU A 212 -5.97 22.78 -9.53
CA GLU A 212 -6.08 23.88 -8.57
C GLU A 212 -6.90 23.45 -7.36
N THR A 213 -6.38 23.75 -6.17
CA THR A 213 -7.01 23.47 -4.86
C THR A 213 -7.14 24.80 -4.10
N PRO A 214 -8.11 25.67 -4.45
CA PRO A 214 -8.22 26.99 -3.86
C PRO A 214 -8.33 26.93 -2.34
N GLY A 215 -7.46 27.66 -1.65
CA GLY A 215 -7.39 27.70 -0.19
C GLY A 215 -6.62 26.54 0.45
N GLU A 216 -6.11 25.59 -0.33
CA GLU A 216 -5.26 24.50 0.13
C GLU A 216 -3.84 24.64 -0.42
N VAL A 217 -2.89 23.96 0.19
CA VAL A 217 -1.47 24.03 -0.18
C VAL A 217 -0.94 22.74 -0.79
N PHE A 218 -1.64 21.63 -0.62
CA PHE A 218 -1.24 20.34 -1.18
C PHE A 218 -1.46 20.25 -2.69
N GLU A 219 -0.67 19.42 -3.35
CA GLU A 219 -0.85 19.09 -4.75
C GLU A 219 -1.84 17.93 -4.94
N LEU A 220 -2.75 18.07 -5.88
CA LEU A 220 -3.80 17.09 -6.19
C LEU A 220 -3.76 16.65 -7.65
N ARG A 221 -3.78 15.33 -7.88
CA ARG A 221 -4.08 14.74 -9.20
C ARG A 221 -5.24 13.76 -9.05
N LYS A 222 -6.17 13.80 -10.01
CA LYS A 222 -7.24 12.81 -10.13
C LYS A 222 -6.90 11.85 -11.27
N LEU A 223 -7.00 10.55 -10.99
CA LEU A 223 -6.60 9.51 -11.92
C LEU A 223 -7.76 9.03 -12.82
N LEU A 224 -9.00 9.32 -12.44
CA LEU A 224 -10.19 8.99 -13.23
C LEU A 224 -10.95 10.27 -13.64
N PRO A 225 -11.73 10.22 -14.74
CA PRO A 225 -12.53 11.36 -15.19
C PRO A 225 -13.58 11.78 -14.14
N PRO A 226 -13.86 13.09 -14.00
CA PRO A 226 -14.91 13.59 -13.12
C PRO A 226 -16.28 13.52 -13.81
N SER A 227 -16.67 12.36 -14.34
CA SER A 227 -17.91 12.16 -15.08
C SER A 227 -18.78 11.11 -14.43
N LEU A 228 -20.11 11.23 -14.62
CA LEU A 228 -21.14 10.47 -13.92
C LEU A 228 -21.00 8.93 -14.00
N PRO A 229 -20.51 8.33 -15.10
CA PRO A 229 -20.30 6.88 -15.14
C PRO A 229 -19.32 6.36 -14.11
N TYR A 230 -18.32 7.15 -13.69
CA TYR A 230 -17.36 6.74 -12.68
C TYR A 230 -17.87 7.13 -11.29
N ASP A 231 -18.19 6.16 -10.46
CA ASP A 231 -18.80 6.38 -9.14
C ASP A 231 -17.78 6.45 -8.00
N PHE A 232 -16.51 6.26 -8.31
CA PHE A 232 -15.39 6.63 -7.46
C PHE A 232 -14.29 7.33 -8.26
N ASN A 233 -13.39 7.98 -7.58
CA ASN A 233 -12.14 8.51 -8.13
C ASN A 233 -10.97 8.09 -7.27
N ILE A 234 -9.80 8.05 -7.86
CA ILE A 234 -8.55 7.84 -7.16
C ILE A 234 -7.73 9.12 -7.26
N HIS A 235 -7.31 9.63 -6.12
CA HIS A 235 -6.50 10.83 -6.02
C HIS A 235 -5.07 10.47 -5.61
N ILE A 236 -4.10 11.18 -6.17
CA ILE A 236 -2.77 11.31 -5.61
C ILE A 236 -2.71 12.68 -4.94
N MET A 237 -2.35 12.69 -3.67
CA MET A 237 -2.19 13.91 -2.90
C MET A 237 -0.77 13.96 -2.32
N ASP A 238 -0.09 15.07 -2.61
CA ASP A 238 1.28 15.35 -2.18
C ASP A 238 1.30 16.52 -1.22
N PHE A 239 1.94 16.34 -0.06
CA PHE A 239 2.13 17.36 0.97
C PHE A 239 3.61 17.56 1.24
N GLN A 240 4.07 18.79 1.22
CA GLN A 240 5.41 19.12 1.70
C GLN A 240 5.46 19.06 3.24
N PRO A 241 6.64 18.88 3.84
CA PRO A 241 6.79 18.92 5.28
C PRO A 241 6.18 20.18 5.91
N GLY A 242 5.26 20.00 6.86
CA GLY A 242 4.56 21.09 7.54
C GLY A 242 3.24 21.49 6.89
N GLU A 243 2.91 21.01 5.69
CA GLU A 243 1.60 21.24 5.08
C GLU A 243 0.52 20.40 5.73
N PHE A 244 -0.70 20.91 5.73
CA PHE A 244 -1.87 20.29 6.36
C PHE A 244 -3.15 20.70 5.64
N LEU A 245 -4.22 19.95 5.85
CA LEU A 245 -5.56 20.32 5.40
C LEU A 245 -6.04 21.55 6.16
N ASN A 246 -6.43 22.61 5.46
CA ASN A 246 -6.91 23.85 6.10
C ASN A 246 -8.23 23.65 6.88
N VAL A 247 -9.01 22.64 6.48
CA VAL A 247 -10.32 22.34 7.05
C VAL A 247 -10.33 20.93 7.63
N LYS A 248 -10.94 20.78 8.81
CA LYS A 248 -11.36 19.47 9.29
C LYS A 248 -12.60 19.06 8.48
N GLU A 249 -12.40 18.14 7.55
CA GLU A 249 -13.43 17.73 6.60
C GLU A 249 -14.49 16.83 7.26
N VAL A 250 -15.75 17.03 6.89
CA VAL A 250 -16.87 16.14 7.20
C VAL A 250 -17.77 16.08 5.98
N HIS A 251 -17.84 14.93 5.31
CA HIS A 251 -18.61 14.77 4.09
C HIS A 251 -19.10 13.33 3.89
N TYR A 252 -20.03 13.13 2.94
CA TYR A 252 -20.64 11.82 2.69
C TYR A 252 -19.69 10.80 2.05
N ASN A 253 -18.65 11.26 1.36
CA ASN A 253 -17.71 10.37 0.68
C ASN A 253 -16.95 9.54 1.70
N GLN A 254 -16.90 8.25 1.50
CA GLN A 254 -15.98 7.41 2.24
C GLN A 254 -14.62 7.35 1.55
N HIS A 255 -13.61 6.99 2.28
CA HIS A 255 -12.26 6.91 1.79
C HIS A 255 -11.59 5.58 2.08
N GLY A 256 -10.71 5.17 1.15
CA GLY A 256 -9.66 4.19 1.35
C GLY A 256 -8.33 4.84 0.98
N LEU A 257 -7.41 4.94 1.92
CA LEU A 257 -6.14 5.62 1.75
C LEU A 257 -4.99 4.66 1.95
N LEU A 258 -3.94 4.80 1.12
CA LEU A 258 -2.65 4.15 1.30
C LEU A 258 -1.55 5.21 1.30
N LEU A 259 -0.82 5.35 2.41
CA LEU A 259 0.36 6.20 2.43
C LEU A 259 1.48 5.55 1.63
N LEU A 260 1.91 6.20 0.56
CA LEU A 260 3.00 5.76 -0.32
C LEU A 260 4.35 6.26 0.15
N GLU A 261 4.41 7.52 0.63
CA GLU A 261 5.63 8.16 1.10
C GLU A 261 5.38 8.99 2.35
N GLY A 262 6.43 9.19 3.13
CA GLY A 262 6.48 10.17 4.22
C GLY A 262 5.78 9.73 5.50
N GLN A 263 5.50 10.72 6.33
CA GLN A 263 4.95 10.56 7.68
C GLN A 263 4.06 11.75 8.01
N GLY A 264 3.10 11.53 8.88
CA GLY A 264 2.21 12.58 9.32
C GLY A 264 1.42 12.21 10.56
N ILE A 265 0.43 13.03 10.86
CA ILE A 265 -0.57 12.74 11.86
C ILE A 265 -1.95 12.85 11.22
N TYR A 266 -2.77 11.85 11.42
CA TYR A 266 -4.15 11.81 10.96
C TYR A 266 -5.10 11.94 12.15
N ARG A 267 -6.03 12.87 12.10
CA ARG A 267 -7.16 12.92 13.01
C ARG A 267 -8.36 12.25 12.36
N LEU A 268 -8.93 11.25 13.04
CA LEU A 268 -10.15 10.56 12.63
C LEU A 268 -11.14 10.57 13.80
N ALA A 269 -12.31 11.14 13.60
CA ALA A 269 -13.23 11.44 14.69
C ALA A 269 -12.51 12.25 15.81
N ASP A 270 -12.44 11.69 17.01
CA ASP A 270 -11.75 12.30 18.16
C ASP A 270 -10.38 11.68 18.46
N SER A 271 -9.90 10.82 17.59
CA SER A 271 -8.62 10.11 17.76
C SER A 271 -7.53 10.67 16.87
N TRP A 272 -6.29 10.65 17.35
CA TRP A 272 -5.09 11.08 16.63
C TRP A 272 -4.17 9.91 16.40
N TYR A 273 -3.71 9.74 15.17
CA TYR A 273 -2.89 8.63 14.73
C TYR A 273 -1.62 9.13 14.04
N PRO A 274 -0.44 8.88 14.62
CA PRO A 274 0.81 8.95 13.85
C PRO A 274 0.74 7.93 12.71
N VAL A 275 0.99 8.38 11.49
CA VAL A 275 0.88 7.56 10.28
C VAL A 275 2.14 7.70 9.42
N GLN A 276 2.43 6.66 8.63
CA GLN A 276 3.61 6.62 7.79
C GLN A 276 3.39 5.74 6.55
N SER A 277 4.34 5.77 5.63
CA SER A 277 4.31 4.93 4.42
C SER A 277 4.00 3.47 4.75
N GLY A 278 3.08 2.87 3.99
CA GLY A 278 2.57 1.52 4.19
C GLY A 278 1.29 1.45 5.01
N ASP A 279 0.96 2.48 5.77
CA ASP A 279 -0.29 2.52 6.52
C ASP A 279 -1.48 2.72 5.57
N ALA A 280 -2.54 1.94 5.79
CA ALA A 280 -3.82 2.10 5.12
C ALA A 280 -4.87 2.60 6.09
N ILE A 281 -5.78 3.46 5.61
CA ILE A 281 -6.84 4.04 6.41
C ILE A 281 -8.18 3.86 5.68
N TRP A 282 -9.17 3.35 6.40
CA TRP A 282 -10.57 3.44 5.99
C TRP A 282 -11.27 4.54 6.78
N MET A 283 -12.09 5.34 6.10
CA MET A 283 -12.90 6.40 6.67
C MET A 283 -14.34 6.25 6.18
N ALA A 284 -15.26 6.02 7.12
CA ALA A 284 -16.68 5.94 6.83
C ALA A 284 -17.24 7.31 6.41
N PRO A 285 -18.45 7.35 5.78
CA PRO A 285 -19.16 8.59 5.55
C PRO A 285 -19.30 9.43 6.82
N PHE A 286 -19.08 10.74 6.70
CA PHE A 286 -19.24 11.76 7.76
C PHE A 286 -18.28 11.63 8.95
N VAL A 287 -17.29 10.74 8.93
CA VAL A 287 -16.24 10.77 9.96
C VAL A 287 -15.43 12.07 9.83
N PRO A 288 -15.30 12.86 10.90
CA PRO A 288 -14.45 14.04 10.87
C PRO A 288 -12.99 13.65 10.65
N GLN A 289 -12.35 14.26 9.68
CA GLN A 289 -10.98 13.91 9.27
C GLN A 289 -10.11 15.14 9.04
N TRP A 290 -8.83 15.00 9.35
CA TRP A 290 -7.84 16.03 9.16
C TRP A 290 -6.43 15.41 9.09
N TYR A 291 -5.55 15.96 8.28
CA TYR A 291 -4.19 15.47 8.09
C TYR A 291 -3.16 16.60 8.13
N ALA A 292 -1.98 16.29 8.69
CA ALA A 292 -0.78 17.12 8.60
C ALA A 292 0.47 16.28 8.32
N ALA A 293 1.28 16.75 7.38
CA ALA A 293 2.58 16.15 7.05
C ALA A 293 3.64 16.60 8.07
N LEU A 294 4.06 15.70 8.96
CA LEU A 294 5.00 15.99 10.05
C LEU A 294 6.40 15.40 9.83
N GLY A 295 6.62 14.70 8.73
CA GLY A 295 7.91 14.13 8.38
C GLY A 295 8.92 15.17 7.90
N LYS A 296 10.12 14.69 7.59
CA LYS A 296 11.20 15.50 6.98
C LYS A 296 11.20 15.44 5.45
N THR A 297 10.36 14.62 4.89
CA THR A 297 10.20 14.40 3.44
C THR A 297 8.74 14.60 3.06
N ARG A 298 8.50 14.83 1.79
CA ARG A 298 7.14 14.86 1.24
C ARG A 298 6.33 13.67 1.71
N THR A 299 5.06 13.88 2.00
CA THR A 299 4.07 12.81 2.12
C THR A 299 3.31 12.69 0.81
N ARG A 300 3.15 11.47 0.33
CA ARG A 300 2.27 11.12 -0.80
C ARG A 300 1.35 10.02 -0.38
N TYR A 301 0.05 10.18 -0.69
CA TYR A 301 -0.89 9.08 -0.52
C TYR A 301 -1.81 8.90 -1.71
N LEU A 302 -2.23 7.65 -1.90
CA LEU A 302 -3.23 7.21 -2.84
C LEU A 302 -4.57 7.16 -2.11
N LEU A 303 -5.57 7.88 -2.61
CA LEU A 303 -6.86 8.04 -1.95
C LEU A 303 -8.00 7.61 -2.88
N TYR A 304 -8.75 6.58 -2.48
CA TYR A 304 -10.08 6.27 -3.01
C TYR A 304 -11.11 7.23 -2.42
N LYS A 305 -12.00 7.74 -3.25
CA LYS A 305 -13.11 8.61 -2.86
C LYS A 305 -14.36 8.28 -3.66
N ASP A 306 -15.50 8.01 -2.97
CA ASP A 306 -16.82 7.97 -3.63
C ASP A 306 -17.12 9.33 -4.27
N VAL A 307 -17.58 9.35 -5.51
CA VAL A 307 -17.90 10.59 -6.24
C VAL A 307 -19.11 10.40 -7.15
N ASN A 308 -19.61 11.51 -7.67
CA ASN A 308 -20.56 11.63 -8.79
C ASN A 308 -21.95 11.01 -8.55
N ARG A 309 -22.13 10.09 -7.62
CA ARG A 309 -23.41 9.45 -7.33
C ARG A 309 -23.73 9.47 -5.87
N ASN A 310 -25.02 9.52 -5.56
CA ASN A 310 -25.49 9.33 -4.20
C ASN A 310 -25.21 7.87 -3.81
N PRO A 311 -24.53 7.61 -2.69
CA PRO A 311 -24.25 6.26 -2.22
C PRO A 311 -25.49 5.56 -1.59
N LEU A 312 -26.60 6.27 -1.44
CA LEU A 312 -27.87 5.77 -0.86
C LEU A 312 -28.69 5.03 -1.90
#